data_6a6da481d3439c18b4e7f5707aae486f
#
_entry.id   6a6da481d3439c18b4e7f5707aae486f
#
_cell.length_a   1.000
_cell.length_b   1.000
_cell.length_c   1.000
_cell.angle_alpha   90.00
_cell.angle_beta   90.00
_cell.angle_gamma   90.00
#
_symmetry.space_group_name_H-M   'P 1'
#
loop_
_entity.id
_entity.type
_entity.pdbx_description
1 polymer ?
#
loop_
_entity_poly.entity_id
_entity_poly.type
_entity_poly.pdbx_seq_one_letter_code
_entity_poly.pdbx_strand_id
1 'polypeptide(L)'
;MYWDPFVYDGQRYDFIHLKPKNICVKRKATESFPEKNIRIFLSYTNHCFTKHFGCDDALFEDSGRFFCTERYEGSKLLPELIPKLLDDNVDLMLTIRQHRESFFYLEEYFMGVNYRLFFDISKSNHPASDIRLKVKSAHPEEEWAESVGTVGCFSFWRVIDSRLNNEKLAYKAQQRRRRR
;
A
#
# COMPACT_ATOMS: atom_id res chain seq x y z
N MET A 1 -10.72 2.16 -10.59
CA MET A 1 -10.50 3.52 -11.14
C MET A 1 -9.24 3.42 -11.97
N TYR A 2 -9.20 3.99 -13.13
CA TYR A 2 -8.07 4.06 -14.05
C TYR A 2 -8.00 5.52 -14.50
N TRP A 3 -6.81 6.07 -14.63
CA TRP A 3 -6.63 7.48 -14.96
C TRP A 3 -6.31 7.66 -16.44
N ASP A 4 -6.82 8.73 -17.02
CA ASP A 4 -6.44 9.17 -18.35
C ASP A 4 -4.99 9.65 -18.37
N PRO A 5 -4.30 9.59 -19.52
CA PRO A 5 -2.96 10.12 -19.63
C PRO A 5 -2.91 11.60 -19.27
N PHE A 6 -1.90 11.97 -18.50
CA PHE A 6 -1.67 13.34 -18.03
C PHE A 6 -0.53 13.99 -18.80
N VAL A 7 -0.69 15.26 -19.15
CA VAL A 7 0.37 16.03 -19.81
C VAL A 7 0.94 17.05 -18.82
N TYR A 8 2.24 16.98 -18.61
CA TYR A 8 2.97 17.87 -17.72
C TYR A 8 4.31 18.24 -18.36
N ASP A 9 4.65 19.53 -18.40
CA ASP A 9 5.86 20.07 -19.02
C ASP A 9 6.11 19.55 -20.45
N GLY A 10 5.04 19.50 -21.25
CA GLY A 10 5.09 19.02 -22.64
C GLY A 10 5.26 17.49 -22.80
N GLN A 11 5.44 16.75 -21.71
CA GLN A 11 5.56 15.29 -21.70
C GLN A 11 4.23 14.64 -21.34
N ARG A 12 3.91 13.54 -22.01
CA ARG A 12 2.73 12.70 -21.73
C ARG A 12 3.10 11.56 -20.79
N TYR A 13 2.34 11.44 -19.72
CA TYR A 13 2.44 10.38 -18.71
C TYR A 13 1.20 9.50 -18.77
N ASP A 14 1.36 8.19 -18.94
CA ASP A 14 0.26 7.23 -18.87
C ASP A 14 0.34 6.43 -17.56
N PHE A 15 -0.80 5.89 -17.14
CA PHE A 15 -0.91 5.15 -15.88
C PHE A 15 -1.24 3.67 -16.09
N ILE A 16 -0.97 3.13 -17.28
CA ILE A 16 -1.32 1.75 -17.64
C ILE A 16 -0.71 0.73 -16.69
N HIS A 17 0.48 1.03 -16.15
CA HIS A 17 1.17 0.21 -15.15
C HIS A 17 0.41 0.10 -13.83
N LEU A 18 -0.43 1.10 -13.47
CA LEU A 18 -1.26 1.11 -12.26
C LEU A 18 -2.69 0.59 -12.49
N LYS A 19 -2.95 0.02 -13.66
CA LYS A 19 -4.26 -0.59 -13.93
C LYS A 19 -4.56 -1.68 -12.92
N PRO A 20 -5.74 -1.67 -12.26
CA PRO A 20 -6.12 -2.71 -11.33
C PRO A 20 -6.09 -4.09 -11.98
N LYS A 21 -5.56 -5.08 -11.26
CA LYS A 21 -5.43 -6.45 -11.75
C LYS A 21 -5.64 -7.49 -10.65
N ASN A 22 -6.05 -8.69 -11.05
CA ASN A 22 -6.02 -9.85 -10.18
C ASN A 22 -4.62 -10.48 -10.22
N ILE A 23 -4.07 -10.77 -9.04
CA ILE A 23 -2.84 -11.53 -8.86
C ILE A 23 -3.16 -12.75 -8.00
N CYS A 24 -2.34 -13.80 -8.11
CA CYS A 24 -2.43 -14.97 -7.26
C CYS A 24 -1.15 -15.05 -6.43
N VAL A 25 -1.30 -15.10 -5.11
CA VAL A 25 -0.19 -15.27 -4.16
C VAL A 25 -0.31 -16.65 -3.53
N LYS A 26 0.81 -17.36 -3.45
CA LYS A 26 0.85 -18.74 -2.99
C LYS A 26 1.58 -18.84 -1.65
N ARG A 27 0.85 -19.22 -0.58
CA ARG A 27 1.47 -19.66 0.66
C ARG A 27 1.98 -21.09 0.49
N LYS A 28 3.27 -21.28 0.70
CA LYS A 28 3.85 -22.64 0.76
C LYS A 28 3.35 -23.38 2.00
N ALA A 29 3.21 -24.69 1.89
CA ALA A 29 2.89 -25.54 3.05
C ALA A 29 4.02 -25.45 4.08
N THR A 30 3.62 -25.43 5.36
CA THR A 30 4.52 -25.55 6.52
C THR A 30 3.95 -26.62 7.44
N GLU A 31 4.66 -27.01 8.50
CA GLU A 31 4.15 -27.95 9.50
C GLU A 31 2.81 -27.50 10.11
N SER A 32 2.60 -26.20 10.27
CA SER A 32 1.43 -25.63 10.94
C SER A 32 0.33 -25.16 9.98
N PHE A 33 0.64 -24.99 8.69
CA PHE A 33 -0.29 -24.40 7.72
C PHE A 33 -0.24 -25.13 6.38
N PRO A 34 -1.41 -25.50 5.81
CA PRO A 34 -1.46 -26.06 4.46
C PRO A 34 -1.09 -25.03 3.39
N GLU A 35 -0.74 -25.55 2.22
CA GLU A 35 -0.61 -24.71 1.03
C GLU A 35 -1.92 -23.96 0.76
N LYS A 36 -1.82 -22.70 0.36
CA LYS A 36 -3.00 -21.87 0.09
C LYS A 36 -2.72 -20.89 -1.06
N ASN A 37 -3.59 -20.88 -2.04
CA ASN A 37 -3.61 -19.89 -3.11
C ASN A 37 -4.66 -18.83 -2.81
N ILE A 38 -4.30 -17.57 -2.86
CA ILE A 38 -5.18 -16.44 -2.62
C ILE A 38 -5.20 -15.54 -3.85
N ARG A 39 -6.40 -15.26 -4.33
CA ARG A 39 -6.63 -14.31 -5.42
C ARG A 39 -6.79 -12.92 -4.83
N ILE A 40 -5.93 -12.01 -5.20
CA ILE A 40 -5.91 -10.64 -4.70
C ILE A 40 -6.25 -9.68 -5.83
N PHE A 41 -7.28 -8.86 -5.64
CA PHE A 41 -7.52 -7.70 -6.48
C PHE A 41 -6.62 -6.55 -6.02
N LEU A 42 -5.54 -6.31 -6.77
CA LEU A 42 -4.57 -5.26 -6.53
C LEU A 42 -5.00 -3.98 -7.24
N SER A 43 -5.02 -2.87 -6.52
CA SER A 43 -5.37 -1.55 -7.04
C SER A 43 -4.54 -0.46 -6.35
N TYR A 44 -4.54 0.74 -6.92
CA TYR A 44 -3.72 1.87 -6.48
C TYR A 44 -4.57 3.13 -6.31
N THR A 45 -4.06 4.11 -5.57
CA THR A 45 -4.62 5.47 -5.55
C THR A 45 -3.67 6.43 -6.25
N ASN A 46 -4.14 7.63 -6.56
CA ASN A 46 -3.31 8.69 -7.14
C ASN A 46 -2.17 9.16 -6.19
N HIS A 47 -2.24 8.84 -4.89
CA HIS A 47 -1.14 9.14 -3.95
C HIS A 47 0.17 8.40 -4.28
N CYS A 48 0.13 7.39 -5.16
CA CYS A 48 1.33 6.70 -5.62
C CYS A 48 2.16 7.55 -6.60
N PHE A 49 1.59 8.61 -7.20
CA PHE A 49 2.25 9.48 -8.16
C PHE A 49 1.93 10.96 -7.97
N THR A 50 1.25 11.33 -6.89
CA THR A 50 0.93 12.72 -6.55
C THR A 50 1.39 13.07 -5.15
N LYS A 51 1.55 14.37 -4.85
CA LYS A 51 1.87 14.92 -3.52
C LYS A 51 0.88 16.01 -3.12
N HIS A 52 0.84 16.36 -1.82
CA HIS A 52 -0.07 17.37 -1.30
C HIS A 52 0.36 18.81 -1.60
N PHE A 53 1.68 19.04 -1.63
CA PHE A 53 2.27 20.36 -1.82
C PHE A 53 3.15 20.32 -3.05
N GLY A 54 3.01 21.31 -3.92
CA GLY A 54 3.85 21.52 -5.07
C GLY A 54 4.00 23.01 -5.26
N CYS A 55 5.24 23.49 -5.43
CA CYS A 55 5.50 24.91 -5.66
C CYS A 55 5.29 25.29 -7.12
N ASP A 56 5.54 24.34 -8.05
CA ASP A 56 5.48 24.58 -9.50
C ASP A 56 4.83 23.41 -10.26
N ASP A 57 4.12 22.52 -9.54
CA ASP A 57 3.57 21.29 -10.10
C ASP A 57 2.14 21.49 -10.60
N ALA A 58 1.79 20.80 -11.67
CA ALA A 58 0.45 20.81 -12.20
C ALA A 58 -0.53 20.04 -11.28
N LEU A 59 -1.68 20.66 -11.06
CA LEU A 59 -2.77 20.02 -10.35
C LEU A 59 -3.21 18.78 -11.11
N PHE A 60 -3.29 17.63 -10.44
CA PHE A 60 -3.72 16.39 -11.03
C PHE A 60 -5.23 16.23 -10.91
N GLU A 61 -5.95 16.42 -12.01
CA GLU A 61 -7.42 16.37 -12.06
C GLU A 61 -8.06 17.24 -10.94
N ASP A 62 -9.29 16.96 -10.56
CA ASP A 62 -9.99 17.62 -9.46
C ASP A 62 -9.63 17.03 -8.08
N SER A 63 -8.46 16.41 -7.97
CA SER A 63 -8.06 15.70 -6.74
C SER A 63 -7.55 16.59 -5.62
N GLY A 64 -7.25 17.86 -5.90
CA GLY A 64 -6.55 18.77 -4.98
C GLY A 64 -5.10 18.37 -4.69
N ARG A 65 -4.51 17.52 -5.53
CA ARG A 65 -3.15 17.00 -5.42
C ARG A 65 -2.34 17.35 -6.66
N PHE A 66 -1.04 17.45 -6.51
CA PHE A 66 -0.12 17.81 -7.57
C PHE A 66 0.59 16.57 -8.12
N PHE A 67 0.74 16.50 -9.44
CA PHE A 67 1.53 15.47 -10.09
C PHE A 67 2.98 15.58 -9.64
N CYS A 68 3.62 14.43 -9.40
CA CYS A 68 5.01 14.37 -8.95
C CYS A 68 5.76 13.34 -9.81
N THR A 69 6.68 13.81 -10.63
CA THR A 69 7.46 12.98 -11.56
C THR A 69 8.26 11.91 -10.83
N GLU A 70 8.89 12.24 -9.70
CA GLU A 70 9.66 11.29 -8.90
C GLU A 70 8.78 10.14 -8.38
N ARG A 71 7.61 10.47 -7.82
CA ARG A 71 6.65 9.44 -7.37
C ARG A 71 6.10 8.64 -8.54
N TYR A 72 5.87 9.28 -9.69
CA TYR A 72 5.43 8.59 -10.90
C TYR A 72 6.46 7.56 -11.36
N GLU A 73 7.75 7.92 -11.42
CA GLU A 73 8.81 6.98 -11.76
C GLU A 73 8.88 5.80 -10.77
N GLY A 74 8.82 6.08 -9.47
CA GLY A 74 8.73 5.02 -8.45
C GLY A 74 7.50 4.14 -8.59
N SER A 75 6.37 4.71 -9.02
CA SER A 75 5.12 3.96 -9.18
C SER A 75 5.19 2.89 -10.27
N LYS A 76 6.07 3.03 -11.26
CA LYS A 76 6.29 2.04 -12.33
C LYS A 76 6.78 0.71 -11.81
N LEU A 77 7.46 0.69 -10.66
CA LEU A 77 7.97 -0.53 -10.04
C LEU A 77 6.94 -1.26 -9.17
N LEU A 78 5.89 -0.58 -8.71
CA LEU A 78 4.90 -1.16 -7.79
C LEU A 78 4.23 -2.44 -8.31
N PRO A 79 3.88 -2.57 -9.60
CA PRO A 79 3.24 -3.77 -10.13
C PRO A 79 4.08 -5.05 -10.03
N GLU A 80 5.40 -4.94 -9.93
CA GLU A 80 6.33 -6.07 -9.76
C GLU A 80 6.74 -6.21 -8.28
N LEU A 81 7.00 -5.09 -7.61
CA LEU A 81 7.40 -5.06 -6.21
C LEU A 81 6.33 -5.65 -5.28
N ILE A 82 5.07 -5.22 -5.42
CA ILE A 82 4.01 -5.64 -4.49
C ILE A 82 3.80 -7.16 -4.50
N PRO A 83 3.64 -7.86 -5.63
CA PRO A 83 3.53 -9.32 -5.64
C PRO A 83 4.73 -10.01 -4.98
N LYS A 84 5.96 -9.55 -5.24
CA LYS A 84 7.17 -10.10 -4.63
C LYS A 84 7.15 -9.98 -3.11
N LEU A 85 6.84 -8.80 -2.56
CA LEU A 85 6.74 -8.58 -1.12
C LEU A 85 5.70 -9.52 -0.48
N LEU A 86 4.58 -9.76 -1.16
CA LEU A 86 3.53 -10.65 -0.67
C LEU A 86 3.96 -12.12 -0.71
N ASP A 87 4.66 -12.55 -1.76
CA ASP A 87 5.22 -13.92 -1.87
C ASP A 87 6.30 -14.17 -0.81
N ASP A 88 7.10 -13.15 -0.47
CA ASP A 88 8.11 -13.18 0.58
C ASP A 88 7.51 -13.16 2.00
N ASN A 89 6.18 -13.04 2.12
CA ASN A 89 5.44 -13.00 3.40
C ASN A 89 5.98 -11.93 4.36
N VAL A 90 6.21 -10.73 3.85
CA VAL A 90 6.77 -9.60 4.61
C VAL A 90 5.92 -9.24 5.83
N ASP A 91 6.57 -8.67 6.82
CA ASP A 91 5.89 -8.12 7.99
C ASP A 91 5.29 -6.75 7.67
N LEU A 92 4.02 -6.59 8.01
CA LEU A 92 3.24 -5.37 7.86
C LEU A 92 2.99 -4.74 9.21
N MET A 93 3.33 -3.50 9.38
CA MET A 93 3.01 -2.71 10.56
C MET A 93 1.61 -2.12 10.42
N LEU A 94 0.82 -2.18 11.49
CA LEU A 94 -0.49 -1.52 11.53
C LEU A 94 -0.31 -0.11 12.10
N THR A 95 -0.72 0.91 11.34
CA THR A 95 -0.60 2.31 11.77
C THR A 95 -1.58 2.64 12.90
N ILE A 96 -1.21 3.61 13.73
CA ILE A 96 -2.14 4.23 14.69
C ILE A 96 -3.30 4.85 13.91
N ARG A 97 -4.51 4.60 14.39
CA ARG A 97 -5.72 5.12 13.75
C ARG A 97 -5.72 6.65 13.71
N GLN A 98 -5.68 7.20 12.50
CA GLN A 98 -5.84 8.62 12.24
C GLN A 98 -7.12 8.82 11.42
N HIS A 99 -7.92 9.85 11.75
CA HIS A 99 -9.16 10.15 11.04
C HIS A 99 -10.11 8.94 10.83
N ARG A 100 -10.16 8.02 11.80
CA ARG A 100 -10.95 6.77 11.79
C ARG A 100 -10.42 5.67 10.85
N GLU A 101 -9.29 5.87 10.20
CA GLU A 101 -8.66 4.86 9.33
C GLU A 101 -7.35 4.37 9.93
N SER A 102 -7.05 3.09 9.72
CA SER A 102 -5.75 2.48 9.99
C SER A 102 -5.30 1.76 8.73
N PHE A 103 -4.03 1.89 8.41
CA PHE A 103 -3.44 1.27 7.24
C PHE A 103 -2.38 0.27 7.65
N PHE A 104 -2.14 -0.71 6.81
CA PHE A 104 -0.91 -1.49 6.88
C PHE A 104 0.21 -0.68 6.25
N TYR A 105 1.38 -0.80 6.83
CA TYR A 105 2.54 0.01 6.50
C TYR A 105 3.78 -0.87 6.39
N LEU A 106 4.63 -0.57 5.44
CA LEU A 106 5.90 -1.23 5.19
C LEU A 106 6.92 -0.20 4.71
N GLU A 107 8.15 -0.31 5.17
CA GLU A 107 9.31 0.37 4.58
C GLU A 107 10.09 -0.63 3.74
N GLU A 108 10.46 -0.23 2.53
CA GLU A 108 11.23 -1.05 1.60
C GLU A 108 12.28 -0.19 0.91
N TYR A 109 13.50 -0.72 0.82
CA TYR A 109 14.59 -0.04 0.14
C TYR A 109 14.62 -0.42 -1.33
N PHE A 110 14.31 0.55 -2.20
CA PHE A 110 14.44 0.40 -3.65
C PHE A 110 14.71 1.75 -4.33
N MET A 111 15.23 1.73 -5.54
CA MET A 111 15.69 2.94 -6.27
C MET A 111 16.71 3.78 -5.49
N GLY A 112 17.50 3.16 -4.61
CA GLY A 112 18.50 3.87 -3.83
C GLY A 112 17.99 4.64 -2.61
N VAL A 113 16.69 4.56 -2.30
CA VAL A 113 16.05 5.25 -1.18
C VAL A 113 15.07 4.34 -0.42
N ASN A 114 14.78 4.70 0.82
CA ASN A 114 13.70 4.05 1.56
C ASN A 114 12.35 4.54 1.04
N TYR A 115 11.49 3.60 0.69
CA TYR A 115 10.10 3.86 0.30
C TYR A 115 9.16 3.50 1.42
N ARG A 116 8.15 4.34 1.63
CA ARG A 116 7.03 4.10 2.52
C ARG A 116 5.82 3.64 1.71
N LEU A 117 5.34 2.45 2.02
CA LEU A 117 4.22 1.80 1.36
C LEU A 117 3.05 1.67 2.33
N PHE A 118 1.89 2.21 1.97
CA PHE A 118 0.67 2.12 2.78
C PHE A 118 -0.40 1.34 2.05
N PHE A 119 -1.04 0.39 2.76
CA PHE A 119 -2.01 -0.53 2.19
C PHE A 119 -3.33 -0.50 2.96
N ASP A 120 -4.42 -0.59 2.22
CA ASP A 120 -5.71 -1.05 2.74
C ASP A 120 -5.92 -2.51 2.29
N ILE A 121 -6.13 -3.41 3.25
CA ILE A 121 -6.30 -4.84 3.00
C ILE A 121 -7.62 -5.29 3.60
N SER A 122 -8.54 -5.72 2.76
CA SER A 122 -9.89 -6.13 3.14
C SER A 122 -10.32 -7.39 2.41
N LYS A 123 -11.29 -8.11 2.98
CA LYS A 123 -11.96 -9.21 2.29
C LYS A 123 -12.66 -8.69 1.04
N SER A 124 -12.57 -9.44 -0.05
CA SER A 124 -13.30 -9.11 -1.27
C SER A 124 -14.74 -9.62 -1.20
N ASN A 125 -15.65 -8.83 -1.74
CA ASN A 125 -17.03 -9.27 -2.00
C ASN A 125 -17.22 -9.71 -3.46
N HIS A 126 -16.18 -9.65 -4.29
CA HIS A 126 -16.25 -10.01 -5.70
C HIS A 126 -15.79 -11.45 -5.90
N PRO A 127 -16.52 -12.29 -6.69
CA PRO A 127 -16.24 -13.72 -6.84
C PRO A 127 -14.87 -14.02 -7.51
N ALA A 128 -14.30 -13.06 -8.25
CA ALA A 128 -13.01 -13.23 -8.92
C ALA A 128 -11.79 -13.00 -8.00
N SER A 129 -12.00 -12.57 -6.74
CA SER A 129 -10.91 -12.31 -5.80
C SER A 129 -11.35 -12.63 -4.37
N ASP A 130 -10.41 -13.04 -3.55
CA ASP A 130 -10.63 -13.37 -2.14
C ASP A 130 -10.32 -12.15 -1.25
N ILE A 131 -9.35 -11.36 -1.66
CA ILE A 131 -8.86 -10.17 -0.95
C ILE A 131 -8.82 -8.97 -1.91
N ARG A 132 -9.11 -7.79 -1.38
CA ARG A 132 -8.79 -6.50 -2.00
C ARG A 132 -7.58 -5.92 -1.29
N LEU A 133 -6.54 -5.64 -2.07
CA LEU A 133 -5.37 -4.90 -1.62
C LEU A 133 -5.29 -3.60 -2.42
N LYS A 134 -5.41 -2.49 -1.73
CA LYS A 134 -5.27 -1.16 -2.32
C LYS A 134 -4.01 -0.51 -1.79
N VAL A 135 -3.07 -0.19 -2.68
CA VAL A 135 -1.91 0.66 -2.34
C VAL A 135 -2.43 2.08 -2.20
N LYS A 136 -2.52 2.55 -0.96
CA LYS A 136 -3.05 3.88 -0.61
C LYS A 136 -2.04 4.97 -0.87
N SER A 137 -0.75 4.68 -0.66
CA SER A 137 0.35 5.59 -0.95
C SER A 137 1.63 4.79 -1.11
N ALA A 138 2.51 5.26 -1.99
CA ALA A 138 3.87 4.78 -2.14
C ALA A 138 4.75 5.98 -2.49
N HIS A 139 5.74 6.28 -1.65
CA HIS A 139 6.60 7.44 -1.87
C HIS A 139 7.93 7.28 -1.15
N PRO A 140 9.00 7.93 -1.62
CA PRO A 140 10.25 8.01 -0.89
C PRO A 140 10.04 8.54 0.52
N GLU A 141 10.88 8.10 1.45
CA GLU A 141 10.96 8.70 2.76
C GLU A 141 11.55 10.11 2.62
N GLU A 142 10.80 11.11 3.05
CA GLU A 142 11.23 12.49 3.01
C GLU A 142 11.96 12.83 4.34
N GLU A 143 13.07 13.55 4.29
CA GLU A 143 13.92 13.86 5.47
C GLU A 143 13.15 14.56 6.61
N TRP A 144 12.13 15.34 6.26
CA TRP A 144 11.28 16.05 7.23
C TRP A 144 10.08 15.23 7.70
N ALA A 145 9.87 14.04 7.15
CA ALA A 145 8.69 13.25 7.49
C ALA A 145 8.79 12.65 8.89
N GLU A 146 7.75 12.86 9.68
CA GLU A 146 7.64 12.24 10.99
C GLU A 146 7.64 10.71 10.88
N SER A 147 8.10 10.05 11.95
CA SER A 147 8.02 8.60 12.05
C SER A 147 6.56 8.13 12.04
N VAL A 148 6.28 7.07 11.31
CA VAL A 148 4.93 6.48 11.26
C VAL A 148 4.64 5.78 12.58
N GLY A 149 3.68 6.30 13.34
CA GLY A 149 3.22 5.64 14.55
C GLY A 149 2.52 4.32 14.25
N THR A 150 2.96 3.23 14.88
CA THR A 150 2.40 1.89 14.67
C THR A 150 1.93 1.26 15.97
N VAL A 151 0.96 0.34 15.92
CA VAL A 151 0.38 -0.36 17.08
C VAL A 151 0.64 -1.86 17.07
N GLY A 152 1.13 -2.43 15.98
CA GLY A 152 1.44 -3.84 15.88
C GLY A 152 2.15 -4.18 14.57
N CYS A 153 2.80 -5.34 14.57
CA CYS A 153 3.49 -5.91 13.41
C CYS A 153 2.92 -7.31 13.17
N PHE A 154 2.60 -7.61 11.92
CA PHE A 154 1.93 -8.86 11.53
C PHE A 154 2.48 -9.34 10.19
N SER A 155 2.77 -10.63 10.07
CA SER A 155 3.08 -11.18 8.76
C SER A 155 1.90 -11.04 7.80
N PHE A 156 2.20 -10.89 6.52
CA PHE A 156 1.18 -10.74 5.48
C PHE A 156 0.11 -11.85 5.57
N TRP A 157 0.51 -13.12 5.72
CA TRP A 157 -0.44 -14.22 5.82
C TRP A 157 -1.34 -14.15 7.06
N ARG A 158 -0.83 -13.64 8.19
CA ARG A 158 -1.67 -13.42 9.38
C ARG A 158 -2.74 -12.35 9.11
N VAL A 159 -2.38 -11.30 8.39
CA VAL A 159 -3.35 -10.28 7.97
C VAL A 159 -4.41 -10.89 7.04
N ILE A 160 -4.00 -11.64 6.03
CA ILE A 160 -4.90 -12.28 5.07
C ILE A 160 -5.88 -13.22 5.79
N ASP A 161 -5.39 -14.14 6.63
CA ASP A 161 -6.24 -15.09 7.34
C ASP A 161 -7.25 -14.35 8.23
N SER A 162 -6.82 -13.30 8.93
CA SER A 162 -7.74 -12.50 9.75
C SER A 162 -8.86 -11.85 8.93
N ARG A 163 -8.54 -11.35 7.72
CA ARG A 163 -9.54 -10.75 6.84
C ARG A 163 -10.51 -11.77 6.27
N LEU A 164 -10.01 -12.92 5.83
CA LEU A 164 -10.86 -14.01 5.30
C LEU A 164 -11.84 -14.53 6.34
N ASN A 165 -11.38 -14.67 7.58
CA ASN A 165 -12.17 -15.18 8.70
C ASN A 165 -13.02 -14.11 9.41
N ASN A 166 -12.94 -12.84 8.99
CA ASN A 166 -13.55 -11.69 9.67
C ASN A 166 -13.08 -11.54 11.14
N GLU A 167 -11.85 -11.92 11.42
CA GLU A 167 -11.23 -11.79 12.74
C GLU A 167 -10.57 -10.41 12.91
N LYS A 168 -10.51 -9.96 14.17
CA LYS A 168 -9.72 -8.77 14.53
C LYS A 168 -8.26 -9.19 14.76
N LEU A 169 -7.34 -8.40 14.25
CA LEU A 169 -5.92 -8.53 14.61
C LEU A 169 -5.76 -8.12 16.08
N ALA A 170 -5.32 -9.06 16.91
CA ALA A 170 -5.03 -8.77 18.31
C ALA A 170 -3.65 -8.09 18.41
N TYR A 171 -3.59 -6.89 18.93
CA TYR A 171 -2.36 -6.19 19.27
C TYR A 171 -2.46 -5.64 20.69
N LYS A 172 -1.33 -5.61 21.41
CA LYS A 172 -1.27 -4.96 22.71
C LYS A 172 -1.34 -3.45 22.48
N ALA A 173 -2.45 -2.82 22.86
CA ALA A 173 -2.52 -1.37 22.89
C ALA A 173 -1.37 -0.86 23.76
N GLN A 174 -0.47 -0.05 23.21
CA GLN A 174 0.51 0.66 24.03
C GLN A 174 -0.29 1.55 24.97
N GLN A 175 -0.24 1.21 26.27
CA GLN A 175 -0.78 2.09 27.30
C GLN A 175 -0.05 3.42 27.17
N ARG A 176 -0.73 4.46 26.72
CA ARG A 176 -0.23 5.82 26.82
C ARG A 176 0.09 6.06 28.29
N ARG A 177 1.38 6.02 28.65
CA ARG A 177 1.82 6.54 29.96
C ARG A 177 1.38 7.99 29.99
N ARG A 178 0.26 8.26 30.68
CA ARG A 178 -0.09 9.62 31.08
C ARG A 178 1.08 10.10 31.94
N ARG A 179 1.92 10.96 31.38
CA ARG A 179 2.81 11.79 32.18
C ARG A 179 1.90 12.70 33.00
N ARG A 180 1.84 12.45 34.30
CA ARG A 180 1.31 13.39 35.27
C ARG A 180 2.36 14.50 35.51
#